data_31b133f4507e86f0a0fc903f46a936e3
#
_entry.id   31b133f4507e86f0a0fc903f46a936e3
#
_cell.length_a   1.000
_cell.length_b   1.000
_cell.length_c   1.000
_cell.angle_alpha   90.00
_cell.angle_beta   90.00
_cell.angle_gamma   90.00
#
_symmetry.space_group_name_H-M   'P 1'
#
loop_
_entity.id
_entity.type
_entity.pdbx_description
1 polymer ?
#
loop_
_entity_poly.entity_id
_entity_poly.type
_entity_poly.pdbx_seq_one_letter_code
_entity_poly.pdbx_strand_id
1 'polypeptide(L)'
;AVFWSIVSPIAVRIVPEKARPLALMMIATGTSIAIILGLPLGRIIGLTIGWRMTFLCIGIFATSIAIYLGFCLPKVPSRGGFSFRQLPQLLRNKPLVRLYIFTLLVVTGYYTGYSYIEPFMGQVAHLSENMITTTLMVFGIMGIIGSFAYSRFYPKRPYLFMCVAILIITTCLSSLGLAASIPVLAMAICGFWGMAVNGFNVAMQQEVIDNSSTEATAV
;
A
#
# COMPACT_ATOMS: atom_id res chain seq x y z
N ALA A 1 -2.42 9.31 -5.43
CA ALA A 1 -3.63 8.75 -6.05
C ALA A 1 -3.45 8.60 -7.57
N VAL A 2 -3.19 9.67 -8.34
CA VAL A 2 -3.11 9.68 -9.82
C VAL A 2 -2.12 8.65 -10.39
N PHE A 3 -0.93 8.52 -9.80
CA PHE A 3 0.08 7.54 -10.25
C PHE A 3 -0.47 6.11 -10.26
N TRP A 4 -1.10 5.69 -9.18
CA TRP A 4 -1.64 4.34 -9.03
C TRP A 4 -2.79 4.03 -9.98
N SER A 5 -3.63 5.00 -10.29
CA SER A 5 -4.74 4.81 -11.25
C SER A 5 -4.26 4.70 -12.70
N ILE A 6 -3.04 5.13 -13.00
CA ILE A 6 -2.50 5.18 -14.35
C ILE A 6 -1.49 4.06 -14.62
N VAL A 7 -0.64 3.69 -13.63
CA VAL A 7 0.48 2.79 -13.84
C VAL A 7 0.05 1.37 -14.21
N SER A 8 -0.94 0.81 -13.53
CA SER A 8 -1.43 -0.55 -13.80
C SER A 8 -2.11 -0.68 -15.17
N PRO A 9 -3.06 0.20 -15.55
CA PRO A 9 -3.64 0.18 -16.90
C PRO A 9 -2.62 0.38 -18.03
N ILE A 10 -1.62 1.25 -17.84
CA ILE A 10 -0.56 1.46 -18.84
C ILE A 10 0.29 0.20 -18.97
N ALA A 11 0.74 -0.39 -17.85
CA ALA A 11 1.55 -1.59 -17.86
C ALA A 11 0.85 -2.74 -18.60
N VAL A 12 -0.43 -2.97 -18.34
CA VAL A 12 -1.23 -4.01 -19.02
C VAL A 12 -1.40 -3.75 -20.52
N ARG A 13 -1.35 -2.49 -20.97
CA ARG A 13 -1.45 -2.13 -22.40
C ARG A 13 -0.14 -2.28 -23.17
N ILE A 14 1.00 -2.09 -22.51
CA ILE A 14 2.32 -2.11 -23.15
C ILE A 14 2.84 -3.53 -23.31
N VAL A 15 2.46 -4.46 -22.43
CA VAL A 15 2.96 -5.84 -22.45
C VAL A 15 2.00 -6.79 -23.16
N PRO A 16 2.52 -7.88 -23.80
CA PRO A 16 1.70 -8.94 -24.36
C PRO A 16 0.80 -9.59 -23.28
N GLU A 17 -0.33 -10.14 -23.68
CA GLU A 17 -1.31 -10.74 -22.74
C GLU A 17 -0.70 -11.75 -21.77
N LYS A 18 0.20 -12.60 -22.27
CA LYS A 18 0.91 -13.60 -21.46
C LYS A 18 1.80 -12.99 -20.37
N ALA A 19 2.26 -11.76 -20.54
CA ALA A 19 3.14 -11.06 -19.60
C ALA A 19 2.39 -10.11 -18.64
N ARG A 20 1.08 -9.90 -18.83
CA ARG A 20 0.27 -9.02 -17.95
C ARG A 20 0.35 -9.37 -16.46
N PRO A 21 0.22 -10.66 -16.06
CA PRO A 21 0.35 -11.02 -14.63
C PRO A 21 1.73 -10.70 -14.08
N LEU A 22 2.78 -10.93 -14.88
CA LEU A 22 4.16 -10.63 -14.49
C LEU A 22 4.36 -9.12 -14.31
N ALA A 23 3.84 -8.28 -15.20
CA ALA A 23 3.95 -6.83 -15.11
C ALA A 23 3.27 -6.29 -13.85
N LEU A 24 2.07 -6.76 -13.55
CA LEU A 24 1.36 -6.38 -12.31
C LEU A 24 2.09 -6.85 -11.06
N MET A 25 2.65 -8.08 -11.08
CA MET A 25 3.47 -8.59 -10.00
C MET A 25 4.73 -7.73 -9.78
N MET A 26 5.41 -7.29 -10.85
CA MET A 26 6.58 -6.41 -10.74
C MET A 26 6.23 -5.06 -10.11
N ILE A 27 5.09 -4.46 -10.46
CA ILE A 27 4.61 -3.22 -9.86
C ILE A 27 4.35 -3.42 -8.35
N ALA A 28 3.66 -4.50 -7.99
CA ALA A 28 3.38 -4.82 -6.58
C ALA A 28 4.67 -5.09 -5.79
N THR A 29 5.61 -5.83 -6.38
CA THR A 29 6.93 -6.08 -5.77
C THR A 29 7.72 -4.79 -5.58
N GLY A 30 7.72 -3.90 -6.59
CA GLY A 30 8.36 -2.59 -6.50
C GLY A 30 7.80 -1.76 -5.35
N THR A 31 6.49 -1.79 -5.13
CA THR A 31 5.85 -1.13 -3.97
C THR A 31 6.33 -1.71 -2.65
N SER A 32 6.38 -3.03 -2.54
CA SER A 32 6.86 -3.70 -1.32
C SER A 32 8.31 -3.35 -1.02
N ILE A 33 9.17 -3.37 -2.03
CA ILE A 33 10.58 -2.96 -1.92
C ILE A 33 10.67 -1.48 -1.48
N ALA A 34 9.86 -0.61 -2.07
CA ALA A 34 9.84 0.81 -1.72
C ALA A 34 9.44 1.05 -0.25
N ILE A 35 8.49 0.30 0.28
CA ILE A 35 8.09 0.38 1.68
C ILE A 35 9.21 -0.13 2.60
N ILE A 36 9.82 -1.27 2.26
CA ILE A 36 10.87 -1.89 3.08
C ILE A 36 12.12 -1.03 3.15
N LEU A 37 12.57 -0.50 2.01
CA LEU A 37 13.81 0.28 1.92
C LEU A 37 13.57 1.77 2.13
N GLY A 38 12.45 2.31 1.67
CA GLY A 38 12.19 3.74 1.64
C GLY A 38 12.10 4.35 3.04
N LEU A 39 11.38 3.71 3.95
CA LEU A 39 11.25 4.20 5.32
C LEU A 39 12.59 4.20 6.09
N PRO A 40 13.32 3.07 6.18
CA PRO A 40 14.61 3.05 6.85
C PRO A 40 15.65 3.97 6.21
N LEU A 41 15.74 3.98 4.89
CA LEU A 41 16.68 4.86 4.17
C LEU A 41 16.33 6.34 4.40
N GLY A 42 15.06 6.71 4.27
CA GLY A 42 14.61 8.07 4.53
C GLY A 42 14.92 8.51 5.96
N ARG A 43 14.73 7.62 6.95
CA ARG A 43 15.05 7.86 8.35
C ARG A 43 16.57 8.02 8.57
N ILE A 44 17.39 7.11 8.03
CA ILE A 44 18.85 7.17 8.16
C ILE A 44 19.38 8.48 7.56
N ILE A 45 18.98 8.85 6.36
CA ILE A 45 19.36 10.10 5.71
C ILE A 45 18.89 11.30 6.55
N GLY A 46 17.65 11.26 7.04
CA GLY A 46 17.07 12.33 7.85
C GLY A 46 17.83 12.57 9.15
N LEU A 47 18.26 11.51 9.82
CA LEU A 47 19.03 11.58 11.07
C LEU A 47 20.50 11.95 10.87
N THR A 48 21.13 11.54 9.76
CA THR A 48 22.57 11.76 9.51
C THR A 48 22.86 13.09 8.81
N ILE A 49 22.09 13.43 7.79
CA ILE A 49 22.36 14.57 6.92
C ILE A 49 21.25 15.64 7.02
N GLY A 50 20.13 15.28 7.61
CA GLY A 50 18.98 16.15 7.83
C GLY A 50 17.83 15.92 6.84
N TRP A 51 16.63 16.25 7.28
CA TRP A 51 15.38 15.99 6.56
C TRP A 51 15.31 16.68 5.18
N ARG A 52 15.96 17.87 5.02
CA ARG A 52 16.00 18.57 3.73
C ARG A 52 16.72 17.76 2.66
N MET A 53 17.79 17.07 3.01
CA MET A 53 18.54 16.21 2.10
C MET A 53 17.74 14.96 1.71
N THR A 54 16.93 14.44 2.61
CA THR A 54 16.01 13.34 2.28
C THR A 54 15.05 13.75 1.15
N PHE A 55 14.40 14.91 1.28
CA PHE A 55 13.51 15.42 0.22
C PHE A 55 14.25 15.72 -1.09
N LEU A 56 15.46 16.27 -1.00
CA LEU A 56 16.29 16.54 -2.19
C LEU A 56 16.63 15.24 -2.92
N CYS A 57 17.10 14.21 -2.22
CA CYS A 57 17.43 12.90 -2.79
C CYS A 57 16.20 12.27 -3.46
N ILE A 58 15.05 12.27 -2.79
CA ILE A 58 13.79 11.75 -3.35
C ILE A 58 13.39 12.56 -4.59
N GLY A 59 13.50 13.89 -4.55
CA GLY A 59 13.18 14.78 -5.67
C GLY A 59 14.06 14.52 -6.89
N ILE A 60 15.37 14.40 -6.71
CA ILE A 60 16.32 14.08 -7.79
C ILE A 60 15.99 12.70 -8.37
N PHE A 61 15.79 11.70 -7.52
CA PHE A 61 15.47 10.33 -7.97
C PHE A 61 14.15 10.28 -8.73
N ALA A 62 13.10 10.91 -8.22
CA ALA A 62 11.80 10.98 -8.89
C ALA A 62 11.87 11.72 -10.24
N THR A 63 12.62 12.82 -10.30
CA THR A 63 12.83 13.58 -11.56
C THR A 63 13.59 12.75 -12.58
N SER A 64 14.65 12.04 -12.16
CA SER A 64 15.41 11.15 -13.03
C SER A 64 14.55 10.05 -13.63
N ILE A 65 13.69 9.43 -12.81
CA ILE A 65 12.72 8.41 -13.28
C ILE A 65 11.70 9.03 -14.23
N ALA A 66 11.18 10.23 -13.93
CA ALA A 66 10.22 10.90 -14.81
C ALA A 66 10.82 11.21 -16.20
N ILE A 67 12.05 11.68 -16.24
CA ILE A 67 12.80 11.91 -17.48
C ILE A 67 12.99 10.59 -18.23
N TYR A 68 13.46 9.54 -17.54
CA TYR A 68 13.66 8.22 -18.14
C TYR A 68 12.35 7.66 -18.73
N LEU A 69 11.25 7.73 -18.00
CA LEU A 69 9.93 7.29 -18.48
C LEU A 69 9.47 8.12 -19.67
N GLY A 70 9.74 9.41 -19.71
CA GLY A 70 9.42 10.29 -20.83
C GLY A 70 10.07 9.86 -22.14
N PHE A 71 11.26 9.27 -22.08
CA PHE A 71 11.95 8.74 -23.26
C PHE A 71 11.59 7.29 -23.60
N CYS A 72 11.32 6.47 -22.58
CA CYS A 72 11.10 5.01 -22.76
C CYS A 72 9.64 4.62 -22.99
N LEU A 73 8.67 5.42 -22.50
CA LEU A 73 7.26 5.08 -22.63
C LEU A 73 6.77 5.32 -24.07
N PRO A 74 6.23 4.30 -24.75
CA PRO A 74 5.61 4.47 -26.05
C PRO A 74 4.36 5.35 -25.91
N LYS A 75 4.04 6.11 -26.98
CA LYS A 75 2.80 6.89 -27.03
C LYS A 75 1.59 5.95 -27.00
N VAL A 76 0.96 5.81 -25.84
CA VAL A 76 -0.26 5.02 -25.68
C VAL A 76 -1.46 5.89 -26.03
N PRO A 77 -2.27 5.55 -27.06
CA PRO A 77 -3.44 6.33 -27.41
C PRO A 77 -4.43 6.33 -26.22
N SER A 78 -4.85 7.53 -25.83
CA SER A 78 -5.87 7.70 -24.80
C SER A 78 -7.21 7.18 -25.33
N ARG A 79 -7.69 6.06 -24.82
CA ARG A 79 -9.07 5.63 -25.07
C ARG A 79 -9.95 6.28 -24.02
N GLY A 80 -10.55 7.43 -24.38
CA GLY A 80 -11.56 8.13 -23.59
C GLY A 80 -11.10 8.46 -22.15
N GLY A 81 -10.85 9.73 -21.86
CA GLY A 81 -10.61 10.16 -20.50
C GLY A 81 -11.86 9.93 -19.63
N PHE A 82 -11.67 9.67 -18.34
CA PHE A 82 -12.75 9.66 -17.37
C PHE A 82 -13.56 10.94 -17.49
N SER A 83 -14.84 10.81 -17.87
CA SER A 83 -15.74 11.94 -17.92
C SER A 83 -16.41 12.10 -16.56
N PHE A 84 -16.32 13.29 -15.96
CA PHE A 84 -17.06 13.61 -14.73
C PHE A 84 -18.58 13.38 -14.88
N ARG A 85 -19.10 13.32 -16.10
CA ARG A 85 -20.48 12.96 -16.42
C ARG A 85 -20.85 11.52 -16.05
N GLN A 86 -19.86 10.63 -15.95
CA GLN A 86 -20.06 9.23 -15.55
C GLN A 86 -20.08 9.04 -14.02
N LEU A 87 -19.62 10.04 -13.26
CA LEU A 87 -19.58 9.99 -11.80
C LEU A 87 -20.94 9.68 -11.15
N PRO A 88 -22.06 10.29 -11.58
CA PRO A 88 -23.37 9.96 -11.02
C PRO A 88 -23.81 8.52 -11.29
N GLN A 89 -23.40 7.93 -12.40
CA GLN A 89 -23.69 6.52 -12.73
C GLN A 89 -22.90 5.56 -11.82
N LEU A 90 -21.61 5.85 -11.59
CA LEU A 90 -20.78 5.09 -10.66
C LEU A 90 -21.31 5.18 -9.21
N LEU A 91 -21.80 6.36 -8.80
CA LEU A 91 -22.39 6.54 -7.47
C LEU A 91 -23.77 5.87 -7.31
N ARG A 92 -24.43 5.49 -8.40
CA ARG A 92 -25.68 4.69 -8.36
C ARG A 92 -25.41 3.20 -8.15
N ASN A 93 -24.20 2.72 -8.42
CA ASN A 93 -23.80 1.34 -8.17
C ASN A 93 -23.58 1.13 -6.66
N LYS A 94 -24.62 0.61 -5.99
CA LYS A 94 -24.59 0.38 -4.54
C LYS A 94 -23.45 -0.54 -4.06
N PRO A 95 -23.14 -1.67 -4.72
CA PRO A 95 -21.96 -2.49 -4.39
C PRO A 95 -20.65 -1.72 -4.43
N LEU A 96 -20.41 -0.96 -5.50
CA LEU A 96 -19.19 -0.18 -5.68
C LEU A 96 -19.05 0.93 -4.63
N VAL A 97 -20.14 1.64 -4.35
CA VAL A 97 -20.15 2.69 -3.31
C VAL A 97 -19.88 2.10 -1.92
N ARG A 98 -20.46 0.96 -1.58
CA ARG A 98 -20.17 0.26 -0.31
C ARG A 98 -18.69 -0.11 -0.20
N LEU A 99 -18.11 -0.62 -1.30
CA LEU A 99 -16.69 -0.96 -1.36
C LEU A 99 -15.80 0.27 -1.13
N TYR A 100 -16.10 1.39 -1.77
CA TYR A 100 -15.36 2.65 -1.59
C TYR A 100 -15.49 3.21 -0.17
N ILE A 101 -16.69 3.22 0.42
CA ILE A 101 -16.88 3.67 1.81
C ILE A 101 -16.09 2.75 2.76
N PHE A 102 -16.18 1.46 2.57
CA PHE A 102 -15.45 0.48 3.38
C PHE A 102 -13.93 0.69 3.28
N THR A 103 -13.41 0.83 2.05
CA THR A 103 -11.99 1.14 1.81
C THR A 103 -11.59 2.44 2.49
N LEU A 104 -12.38 3.50 2.34
CA LEU A 104 -12.12 4.79 2.95
C LEU A 104 -11.99 4.69 4.47
N LEU A 105 -12.92 4.01 5.13
CA LEU A 105 -12.91 3.85 6.59
C LEU A 105 -11.69 3.06 7.08
N VAL A 106 -11.42 1.90 6.47
CA VAL A 106 -10.30 1.05 6.89
C VAL A 106 -8.96 1.73 6.60
N VAL A 107 -8.82 2.30 5.40
CA VAL A 107 -7.58 2.99 5.00
C VAL A 107 -7.32 4.19 5.89
N THR A 108 -8.33 5.02 6.17
CA THR A 108 -8.19 6.16 7.09
C THR A 108 -7.77 5.68 8.48
N GLY A 109 -8.39 4.62 8.99
CA GLY A 109 -8.07 4.07 10.31
C GLY A 109 -6.61 3.64 10.44
N TYR A 110 -6.14 2.80 9.53
CA TYR A 110 -4.77 2.31 9.63
C TYR A 110 -3.70 3.35 9.23
N TYR A 111 -3.99 4.26 8.29
CA TYR A 111 -3.06 5.35 7.96
C TYR A 111 -2.91 6.35 9.09
N THR A 112 -3.98 6.60 9.86
CA THR A 112 -3.88 7.41 11.08
C THR A 112 -2.91 6.75 12.05
N GLY A 113 -3.07 5.45 12.34
CA GLY A 113 -2.13 4.72 13.18
C GLY A 113 -0.69 4.72 12.63
N TYR A 114 -0.54 4.52 11.32
CA TYR A 114 0.75 4.52 10.65
C TYR A 114 1.49 5.86 10.73
N SER A 115 0.78 6.98 10.61
CA SER A 115 1.37 8.31 10.72
C SER A 115 1.93 8.60 12.12
N TYR A 116 1.40 7.94 13.14
CA TYR A 116 1.82 8.12 14.53
C TYR A 116 2.72 7.00 15.06
N ILE A 117 3.04 5.98 14.26
CA ILE A 117 3.84 4.83 14.72
C ILE A 117 5.24 5.25 15.21
N GLU A 118 5.94 6.12 14.46
CA GLU A 118 7.28 6.58 14.81
C GLU A 118 7.30 7.48 16.04
N PRO A 119 6.47 8.56 16.13
CA PRO A 119 6.33 9.33 17.36
C PRO A 119 5.94 8.48 18.58
N PHE A 120 5.04 7.51 18.40
CA PHE A 120 4.63 6.62 19.49
C PHE A 120 5.81 5.79 20.01
N MET A 121 6.59 5.21 19.11
CA MET A 121 7.77 4.42 19.49
C MET A 121 8.85 5.24 20.19
N GLY A 122 9.09 6.48 19.73
CA GLY A 122 10.10 7.34 20.32
C GLY A 122 9.65 7.99 21.63
N GLN A 123 8.43 8.50 21.68
CA GLN A 123 7.95 9.34 22.79
C GLN A 123 7.20 8.55 23.88
N VAL A 124 6.50 7.48 23.52
CA VAL A 124 5.67 6.69 24.45
C VAL A 124 6.36 5.40 24.84
N ALA A 125 6.88 4.65 23.88
CA ALA A 125 7.59 3.40 24.14
C ALA A 125 9.08 3.61 24.46
N HIS A 126 9.61 4.81 24.32
CA HIS A 126 11.00 5.21 24.61
C HIS A 126 12.04 4.30 23.94
N LEU A 127 11.76 3.84 22.70
CA LEU A 127 12.66 2.99 21.95
C LEU A 127 13.83 3.80 21.39
N SER A 128 15.00 3.15 21.32
CA SER A 128 16.16 3.75 20.66
C SER A 128 15.92 3.90 19.15
N GLU A 129 16.62 4.84 18.51
CA GLU A 129 16.54 5.12 17.08
C GLU A 129 16.76 3.84 16.23
N ASN A 130 17.72 2.99 16.63
CA ASN A 130 17.98 1.73 15.96
C ASN A 130 16.81 0.74 16.08
N MET A 131 16.17 0.68 17.24
CA MET A 131 15.00 -0.19 17.43
C MET A 131 13.80 0.29 16.64
N ILE A 132 13.58 1.61 16.53
CA ILE A 132 12.52 2.17 15.71
C ILE A 132 12.75 1.81 14.24
N THR A 133 13.97 2.00 13.73
CA THR A 133 14.34 1.62 12.37
C THR A 133 14.13 0.13 12.12
N THR A 134 14.57 -0.73 13.04
CA THR A 134 14.38 -2.19 12.96
C THR A 134 12.88 -2.54 12.93
N THR A 135 12.06 -1.88 13.75
CA THR A 135 10.62 -2.14 13.80
C THR A 135 9.93 -1.77 12.47
N LEU A 136 10.33 -0.64 11.85
CA LEU A 136 9.83 -0.25 10.53
C LEU A 136 10.27 -1.24 9.44
N MET A 137 11.49 -1.79 9.54
CA MET A 137 11.94 -2.86 8.64
C MET A 137 11.12 -4.14 8.82
N VAL A 138 10.87 -4.56 10.08
CA VAL A 138 10.02 -5.72 10.38
C VAL A 138 8.61 -5.51 9.86
N PHE A 139 8.03 -4.32 10.03
CA PHE A 139 6.72 -3.96 9.46
C PHE A 139 6.68 -4.18 7.94
N GLY A 140 7.72 -3.71 7.21
CA GLY A 140 7.81 -3.88 5.77
C GLY A 140 8.00 -5.33 5.33
N ILE A 141 8.92 -6.07 5.97
CA ILE A 141 9.19 -7.49 5.67
C ILE A 141 7.94 -8.34 5.92
N MET A 142 7.27 -8.15 7.04
CA MET A 142 6.02 -8.84 7.37
C MET A 142 4.91 -8.49 6.37
N GLY A 143 4.94 -7.29 5.78
CA GLY A 143 4.06 -6.91 4.69
C GLY A 143 4.21 -7.79 3.44
N ILE A 144 5.44 -8.23 3.11
CA ILE A 144 5.65 -9.21 2.02
C ILE A 144 4.97 -10.54 2.37
N ILE A 145 5.12 -11.00 3.61
CA ILE A 145 4.45 -12.22 4.08
C ILE A 145 2.93 -12.07 3.97
N GLY A 146 2.39 -10.87 4.24
CA GLY A 146 0.99 -10.54 4.02
C GLY A 146 0.53 -10.71 2.56
N SER A 147 1.37 -10.33 1.59
CA SER A 147 1.09 -10.55 0.17
C SER A 147 1.08 -12.04 -0.20
N PHE A 148 1.98 -12.84 0.38
CA PHE A 148 1.95 -14.30 0.22
C PHE A 148 0.70 -14.92 0.86
N ALA A 149 0.33 -14.46 2.06
CA ALA A 149 -0.89 -14.91 2.72
C ALA A 149 -2.13 -14.59 1.85
N TYR A 150 -2.18 -13.40 1.24
CA TYR A 150 -3.21 -13.04 0.28
C TYR A 150 -3.26 -14.05 -0.88
N SER A 151 -2.16 -14.31 -1.57
CA SER A 151 -2.14 -15.22 -2.72
C SER A 151 -2.58 -16.64 -2.38
N ARG A 152 -2.37 -17.11 -1.15
CA ARG A 152 -2.69 -18.46 -0.69
C ARG A 152 -4.13 -18.61 -0.17
N PHE A 153 -4.63 -17.61 0.55
CA PHE A 153 -5.87 -17.73 1.33
C PHE A 153 -7.04 -16.95 0.72
N TYR A 154 -6.79 -15.80 0.12
CA TYR A 154 -7.83 -14.94 -0.45
C TYR A 154 -8.68 -15.64 -1.53
N PRO A 155 -8.11 -16.36 -2.53
CA PRO A 155 -8.92 -17.01 -3.57
C PRO A 155 -9.89 -18.06 -3.02
N LYS A 156 -9.61 -18.63 -1.85
CA LYS A 156 -10.45 -19.65 -1.23
C LYS A 156 -11.63 -19.06 -0.47
N ARG A 157 -11.41 -17.99 0.28
CA ARG A 157 -12.41 -17.37 1.16
C ARG A 157 -12.17 -15.85 1.27
N PRO A 158 -12.50 -15.04 0.24
CA PRO A 158 -12.16 -13.62 0.17
C PRO A 158 -12.74 -12.82 1.36
N TYR A 159 -14.01 -12.99 1.68
CA TYR A 159 -14.64 -12.28 2.80
C TYR A 159 -14.01 -12.61 4.15
N LEU A 160 -13.73 -13.89 4.40
CA LEU A 160 -13.08 -14.31 5.65
C LEU A 160 -11.69 -13.71 5.76
N PHE A 161 -10.91 -13.70 4.67
CA PHE A 161 -9.57 -13.11 4.64
C PHE A 161 -9.62 -11.62 5.00
N MET A 162 -10.54 -10.88 4.40
CA MET A 162 -10.69 -9.44 4.66
C MET A 162 -11.12 -9.17 6.11
N CYS A 163 -12.09 -9.93 6.63
CA CYS A 163 -12.52 -9.81 8.03
C CYS A 163 -11.38 -10.10 9.01
N VAL A 164 -10.61 -11.17 8.77
CA VAL A 164 -9.45 -11.53 9.61
C VAL A 164 -8.37 -10.45 9.53
N ALA A 165 -8.07 -9.93 8.35
CA ALA A 165 -7.10 -8.85 8.20
C ALA A 165 -7.49 -7.60 9.01
N ILE A 166 -8.76 -7.17 8.92
CA ILE A 166 -9.28 -6.04 9.70
C ILE A 166 -9.22 -6.32 11.19
N LEU A 167 -9.60 -7.52 11.61
CA LEU A 167 -9.54 -7.92 13.02
C LEU A 167 -8.11 -7.83 13.54
N ILE A 168 -7.13 -8.34 12.79
CA ILE A 168 -5.70 -8.24 13.14
C ILE A 168 -5.28 -6.76 13.23
N ILE A 169 -5.61 -5.93 12.23
CA ILE A 169 -5.28 -4.50 12.23
C ILE A 169 -5.84 -3.82 13.49
N THR A 170 -7.13 -4.03 13.78
CA THR A 170 -7.81 -3.42 14.93
C THR A 170 -7.19 -3.89 16.24
N THR A 171 -6.94 -5.19 16.39
CA THR A 171 -6.34 -5.77 17.58
C THR A 171 -4.91 -5.24 17.79
N CYS A 172 -4.10 -5.18 16.73
CA CYS A 172 -2.74 -4.64 16.80
C CYS A 172 -2.75 -3.18 17.24
N LEU A 173 -3.57 -2.33 16.61
CA LEU A 173 -3.65 -0.91 16.97
C LEU A 173 -4.14 -0.70 18.42
N SER A 174 -5.14 -1.47 18.86
CA SER A 174 -5.67 -1.36 20.22
C SER A 174 -4.70 -1.85 21.29
N SER A 175 -3.90 -2.88 20.97
CA SER A 175 -2.93 -3.46 21.92
C SER A 175 -1.58 -2.75 21.96
N LEU A 176 -1.28 -1.88 20.98
CA LEU A 176 0.01 -1.23 20.87
C LEU A 176 0.33 -0.37 22.11
N GLY A 177 -0.67 0.34 22.65
CA GLY A 177 -0.52 1.13 23.88
C GLY A 177 -0.17 0.27 25.09
N LEU A 178 -0.74 -0.93 25.20
CA LEU A 178 -0.45 -1.88 26.30
C LEU A 178 0.95 -2.48 26.17
N ALA A 179 1.44 -2.62 24.92
CA ALA A 179 2.75 -3.18 24.62
C ALA A 179 3.89 -2.14 24.70
N ALA A 180 3.61 -0.87 24.95
CA ALA A 180 4.60 0.20 24.96
C ALA A 180 5.77 -0.06 25.92
N SER A 181 5.50 -0.75 27.05
CA SER A 181 6.52 -1.08 28.05
C SER A 181 7.43 -2.24 27.66
N ILE A 182 7.11 -3.00 26.61
CA ILE A 182 7.85 -4.20 26.19
C ILE A 182 8.27 -4.05 24.72
N PRO A 183 9.52 -3.61 24.47
CA PRO A 183 10.00 -3.29 23.11
C PRO A 183 9.80 -4.42 22.08
N VAL A 184 10.12 -5.65 22.45
CA VAL A 184 10.00 -6.82 21.57
C VAL A 184 8.54 -7.10 21.22
N LEU A 185 7.63 -6.92 22.16
CA LEU A 185 6.20 -7.11 21.94
C LEU A 185 5.63 -6.02 21.01
N ALA A 186 6.02 -4.76 21.22
CA ALA A 186 5.65 -3.67 20.33
C ALA A 186 6.14 -3.91 18.90
N MET A 187 7.37 -4.38 18.72
CA MET A 187 7.92 -4.75 17.43
C MET A 187 7.15 -5.89 16.76
N ALA A 188 6.81 -6.94 17.51
CA ALA A 188 6.04 -8.08 17.01
C ALA A 188 4.62 -7.64 16.55
N ILE A 189 3.94 -6.82 17.37
CA ILE A 189 2.62 -6.27 17.02
C ILE A 189 2.69 -5.44 15.75
N CYS A 190 3.71 -4.59 15.59
CA CYS A 190 3.92 -3.83 14.37
C CYS A 190 4.15 -4.72 13.14
N GLY A 191 4.87 -5.83 13.30
CA GLY A 191 5.05 -6.83 12.25
C GLY A 191 3.73 -7.45 11.80
N PHE A 192 2.91 -7.94 12.72
CA PHE A 192 1.58 -8.49 12.41
C PHE A 192 0.66 -7.46 11.79
N TRP A 193 0.72 -6.22 12.25
CA TRP A 193 -0.02 -5.12 11.65
C TRP A 193 0.42 -4.87 10.20
N GLY A 194 1.72 -4.80 9.90
CA GLY A 194 2.25 -4.66 8.54
C GLY A 194 1.81 -5.78 7.62
N MET A 195 1.84 -7.03 8.11
CA MET A 195 1.35 -8.20 7.39
C MET A 195 -0.14 -8.05 7.02
N ALA A 196 -0.98 -7.70 7.97
CA ALA A 196 -2.42 -7.58 7.77
C ALA A 196 -2.78 -6.42 6.84
N VAL A 197 -2.14 -5.26 6.98
CA VAL A 197 -2.37 -4.07 6.13
C VAL A 197 -2.01 -4.37 4.68
N ASN A 198 -0.87 -4.99 4.42
CA ASN A 198 -0.45 -5.25 3.05
C ASN A 198 -1.34 -6.31 2.38
N GLY A 199 -1.66 -7.41 3.08
CA GLY A 199 -2.61 -8.40 2.59
C GLY A 199 -3.98 -7.80 2.30
N PHE A 200 -4.49 -6.94 3.18
CA PHE A 200 -5.75 -6.21 2.98
C PHE A 200 -5.71 -5.29 1.76
N ASN A 201 -4.65 -4.50 1.58
CA ASN A 201 -4.51 -3.58 0.45
C ASN A 201 -4.53 -4.32 -0.90
N VAL A 202 -3.85 -5.46 -1.01
CA VAL A 202 -3.85 -6.28 -2.23
C VAL A 202 -5.24 -6.86 -2.48
N ALA A 203 -5.93 -7.34 -1.43
CA ALA A 203 -7.29 -7.86 -1.52
C ALA A 203 -8.27 -6.78 -2.01
N MET A 204 -8.18 -5.56 -1.47
CA MET A 204 -9.03 -4.44 -1.88
C MET A 204 -8.79 -4.01 -3.33
N GLN A 205 -7.52 -4.00 -3.78
CA GLN A 205 -7.21 -3.71 -5.19
C GLN A 205 -7.87 -4.74 -6.12
N GLN A 206 -7.83 -6.02 -5.78
CA GLN A 206 -8.48 -7.07 -6.55
C GLN A 206 -10.01 -6.89 -6.59
N GLU A 207 -10.65 -6.64 -5.45
CA GLU A 207 -12.10 -6.40 -5.38
C GLU A 207 -12.54 -5.20 -6.22
N VAL A 208 -11.76 -4.11 -6.22
CA VAL A 208 -12.04 -2.95 -7.05
C VAL A 208 -11.93 -3.30 -8.54
N ILE A 209 -10.92 -4.05 -8.95
CA ILE A 209 -10.72 -4.48 -10.33
C ILE A 209 -11.89 -5.37 -10.77
N ASP A 210 -12.26 -6.36 -9.97
CA ASP A 210 -13.30 -7.32 -10.30
C ASP A 210 -14.68 -6.65 -10.43
N ASN A 211 -15.00 -5.71 -9.53
CA ASN A 211 -16.26 -4.97 -9.59
C ASN A 211 -16.30 -3.89 -10.68
N SER A 212 -15.14 -3.33 -11.09
CA SER A 212 -15.06 -2.35 -12.17
C SER A 212 -15.09 -2.98 -13.55
N SER A 213 -14.52 -4.18 -13.72
CA SER A 213 -14.52 -4.92 -14.99
C SER A 213 -15.90 -5.42 -15.38
N THR A 214 -16.75 -5.73 -14.41
CA THR A 214 -18.14 -6.17 -14.65
C THR A 214 -18.98 -5.04 -15.27
N GLU A 215 -18.70 -3.76 -14.99
CA GLU A 215 -19.38 -2.63 -15.60
C GLU A 215 -18.84 -2.26 -16.98
N ALA A 216 -17.52 -2.41 -17.20
CA ALA A 216 -16.91 -2.17 -18.51
C ALA A 216 -17.34 -3.19 -19.57
N THR A 217 -17.87 -4.34 -19.16
CA THR A 217 -18.38 -5.39 -20.06
C THR A 217 -19.90 -5.25 -20.32
N ALA A 218 -20.60 -4.43 -19.55
CA ALA A 218 -22.05 -4.19 -19.65
C ALA A 218 -22.42 -2.93 -20.46
N VAL A 219 -21.43 -2.25 -21.05
CA VAL A 219 -21.53 -1.14 -21.97
C VAL A 219 -20.83 -1.48 -23.28
#